data_e4295ada1af15318e4eb5d9b904c5232
#
_entry.id   e4295ada1af15318e4eb5d9b904c5232
#
_cell.length_a   1.000
_cell.length_b   1.000
_cell.length_c   1.000
_cell.angle_alpha   90.00
_cell.angle_beta   90.00
_cell.angle_gamma   90.00
#
_symmetry.space_group_name_H-M   'P 1'
#
loop_
_entity.id
_entity.type
_entity.pdbx_description
1 polymer ?
#
loop_
_entity_poly.entity_id
_entity_poly.type
_entity_poly.pdbx_seq_one_letter_code
_entity_poly.pdbx_strand_id
1 'polypeptide(L)'
;MKIVACNSNRPLAEAVAAALGLPLTRASVRRFADMEVFVEINENVRGEDVFVIQSTSYPANDNLMELLIMLDALRRGSARRVTAVIPYFGYARQDRKSSPRSPISAKLVANLITEAGANRVLTMDLHAGQIQGFFDIPVDNLFAAPLFTRDVQERFTGRSVVIVSPDVGGVVRARLIASRLNCDLAIIDKRRERAGVSEVMNVIGDVEGRDCILIDDIVASGGTLCNAAAALLARGASSASVYVTHGVLSGGAVARIASSPIEMMTMTDSILATEAVRVASNIRQVTIAPLLAEAMRRISDESSVSSLFD
;
A
#
# COMPACT_ATOMS: atom_id res chain seq x y z
N MET A 1 20.45 6.13 -14.10
CA MET A 1 19.11 6.08 -13.46
C MET A 1 18.61 7.49 -13.17
N LYS A 2 17.36 7.79 -13.47
CA LYS A 2 16.67 9.05 -13.15
C LYS A 2 15.35 8.78 -12.40
N ILE A 3 14.95 9.70 -11.54
CA ILE A 3 13.75 9.57 -10.70
C ILE A 3 12.82 10.74 -10.98
N VAL A 4 11.61 10.45 -11.41
CA VAL A 4 10.56 11.45 -11.66
C VAL A 4 9.47 11.27 -10.62
N ALA A 5 9.04 12.36 -9.99
CA ALA A 5 7.88 12.38 -9.10
C ALA A 5 6.68 13.04 -9.79
N CYS A 6 5.53 12.38 -9.78
CA CYS A 6 4.25 13.05 -10.00
C CYS A 6 3.70 13.61 -8.67
N ASN A 7 2.42 14.03 -8.64
CA ASN A 7 1.91 14.86 -7.55
C ASN A 7 1.36 14.10 -6.34
N SER A 8 1.05 12.79 -6.45
CA SER A 8 0.29 12.07 -5.42
C SER A 8 0.99 11.97 -4.06
N ASN A 9 2.33 11.84 -4.07
CA ASN A 9 3.11 11.69 -2.84
C ASN A 9 4.57 12.16 -3.04
N ARG A 10 4.73 13.45 -3.23
CA ARG A 10 6.04 14.06 -3.44
C ARG A 10 7.01 13.84 -2.27
N PRO A 11 6.60 13.95 -0.99
CA PRO A 11 7.49 13.67 0.14
C PRO A 11 8.12 12.27 0.11
N LEU A 12 7.35 11.23 -0.26
CA LEU A 12 7.90 9.88 -0.42
C LEU A 12 8.93 9.83 -1.55
N ALA A 13 8.64 10.47 -2.70
CA ALA A 13 9.57 10.49 -3.82
C ALA A 13 10.88 11.22 -3.46
N GLU A 14 10.81 12.29 -2.70
CA GLU A 14 11.98 13.02 -2.19
C GLU A 14 12.79 12.17 -1.20
N ALA A 15 12.11 11.43 -0.31
CA ALA A 15 12.77 10.51 0.62
C ALA A 15 13.45 9.33 -0.10
N VAL A 16 12.83 8.79 -1.15
CA VAL A 16 13.43 7.73 -1.99
C VAL A 16 14.65 8.28 -2.73
N ALA A 17 14.56 9.46 -3.33
CA ALA A 17 15.67 10.11 -4.03
C ALA A 17 16.85 10.38 -3.07
N ALA A 18 16.58 10.86 -1.87
CA ALA A 18 17.58 11.07 -0.83
C ALA A 18 18.26 9.76 -0.40
N ALA A 19 17.49 8.67 -0.23
CA ALA A 19 18.03 7.34 0.12
C ALA A 19 18.92 6.76 -1.00
N LEU A 20 18.68 7.13 -2.27
CA LEU A 20 19.51 6.76 -3.41
C LEU A 20 20.69 7.70 -3.62
N GLY A 21 20.76 8.84 -2.93
CA GLY A 21 21.78 9.88 -3.16
C GLY A 21 21.62 10.57 -4.54
N LEU A 22 20.40 10.62 -5.08
CA LEU A 22 20.09 11.18 -6.40
C LEU A 22 19.11 12.35 -6.28
N PRO A 23 19.18 13.36 -7.15
CA PRO A 23 18.16 14.38 -7.25
C PRO A 23 16.90 13.83 -7.96
N LEU A 24 15.76 14.43 -7.68
CA LEU A 24 14.60 14.27 -8.55
C LEU A 24 14.85 14.97 -9.90
N THR A 25 14.46 14.31 -10.98
CA THR A 25 14.47 14.87 -12.34
C THR A 25 13.51 16.06 -12.40
N ARG A 26 13.96 17.15 -12.99
CA ARG A 26 13.13 18.33 -13.17
C ARG A 26 12.02 18.06 -14.18
N ALA A 27 10.80 17.97 -13.67
CA ALA A 27 9.59 17.82 -14.44
C ALA A 27 8.48 18.68 -13.83
N SER A 28 7.58 19.14 -14.66
CA SER A 28 6.38 19.88 -14.26
C SER A 28 5.15 19.03 -14.53
N VAL A 29 4.33 18.82 -13.52
CA VAL A 29 3.02 18.19 -13.63
C VAL A 29 2.00 19.19 -13.11
N ARG A 30 1.21 19.75 -14.00
CA ARG A 30 0.24 20.81 -13.70
C ARG A 30 -1.08 20.56 -14.42
N ARG A 31 -2.08 21.37 -14.13
CA ARG A 31 -3.38 21.31 -14.78
C ARG A 31 -3.64 22.58 -15.56
N PHE A 32 -4.31 22.44 -16.70
CA PHE A 32 -4.94 23.56 -17.39
C PHE A 32 -6.18 24.04 -16.63
N ALA A 33 -6.76 25.15 -17.06
CA ALA A 33 -7.95 25.72 -16.43
C ALA A 33 -9.19 24.78 -16.49
N ASP A 34 -9.24 23.92 -17.48
CA ASP A 34 -10.27 22.89 -17.70
C ASP A 34 -9.96 21.56 -16.97
N MET A 35 -8.91 21.56 -16.14
CA MET A 35 -8.42 20.44 -15.33
C MET A 35 -7.71 19.32 -16.11
N GLU A 36 -7.46 19.47 -17.41
CA GLU A 36 -6.61 18.55 -18.14
C GLU A 36 -5.18 18.56 -17.57
N VAL A 37 -4.57 17.38 -17.52
CA VAL A 37 -3.21 17.21 -17.00
C VAL A 37 -2.19 17.59 -18.07
N PHE A 38 -1.23 18.42 -17.70
CA PHE A 38 -0.08 18.78 -18.50
C PHE A 38 1.20 18.29 -17.84
N VAL A 39 2.06 17.62 -18.60
CA VAL A 39 3.37 17.13 -18.18
C VAL A 39 4.45 17.71 -19.08
N GLU A 40 5.54 18.21 -18.48
CA GLU A 40 6.73 18.66 -19.17
C GLU A 40 7.98 18.15 -18.44
N ILE A 41 8.89 17.51 -19.19
CA ILE A 41 10.16 17.01 -18.66
C ILE A 41 11.23 18.02 -19.04
N ASN A 42 11.85 18.66 -18.05
CA ASN A 42 12.80 19.77 -18.22
C ASN A 42 14.27 19.31 -18.19
N GLU A 43 14.52 18.01 -18.38
CA GLU A 43 15.84 17.42 -18.47
C GLU A 43 15.91 16.39 -19.57
N ASN A 44 17.13 16.12 -20.05
CA ASN A 44 17.33 15.04 -21.00
C ASN A 44 17.15 13.68 -20.32
N VAL A 45 16.25 12.86 -20.88
CA VAL A 45 15.95 11.50 -20.41
C VAL A 45 16.29 10.44 -21.47
N ARG A 46 16.81 10.85 -22.62
CA ARG A 46 17.16 9.95 -23.73
C ARG A 46 18.18 8.91 -23.29
N GLY A 47 17.84 7.63 -23.51
CA GLY A 47 18.71 6.52 -23.17
C GLY A 47 18.83 6.21 -21.67
N GLU A 48 18.10 6.94 -20.82
CA GLU A 48 18.11 6.76 -19.36
C GLU A 48 17.17 5.65 -18.91
N ASP A 49 17.52 5.03 -17.78
CA ASP A 49 16.63 4.19 -16.97
C ASP A 49 15.85 5.10 -16.01
N VAL A 50 14.55 5.23 -16.20
CA VAL A 50 13.72 6.22 -15.51
C VAL A 50 12.69 5.54 -14.64
N PHE A 51 12.61 5.95 -13.38
CA PHE A 51 11.62 5.51 -12.39
C PHE A 51 10.62 6.64 -12.14
N VAL A 52 9.32 6.37 -12.36
CA VAL A 52 8.24 7.32 -12.15
C VAL A 52 7.50 6.94 -10.87
N ILE A 53 7.58 7.76 -9.83
CA ILE A 53 6.92 7.51 -8.54
C ILE A 53 5.57 8.20 -8.52
N GLN A 54 4.48 7.40 -8.45
CA GLN A 54 3.11 7.88 -8.36
C GLN A 54 2.19 6.83 -7.74
N SER A 55 1.67 7.08 -6.56
CA SER A 55 0.55 6.31 -6.01
C SER A 55 -0.75 6.68 -6.71
N THR A 56 -1.55 5.68 -7.11
CA THR A 56 -2.86 5.92 -7.74
C THR A 56 -3.98 5.95 -6.69
N SER A 57 -3.70 6.64 -5.58
CA SER A 57 -4.62 6.93 -4.48
C SER A 57 -5.58 8.08 -4.83
N TYR A 58 -6.47 8.45 -3.89
CA TYR A 58 -7.38 9.58 -4.10
C TYR A 58 -6.63 10.90 -4.33
N PRO A 59 -7.06 11.68 -5.34
CA PRO A 59 -8.07 11.40 -6.36
C PRO A 59 -7.56 10.42 -7.43
N ALA A 60 -8.08 9.19 -7.38
CA ALA A 60 -7.49 8.05 -8.10
C ALA A 60 -7.43 8.23 -9.63
N ASN A 61 -8.48 8.78 -10.24
CA ASN A 61 -8.53 8.99 -11.69
C ASN A 61 -7.50 10.03 -12.13
N ASP A 62 -7.35 11.10 -11.35
CA ASP A 62 -6.40 12.16 -11.63
C ASP A 62 -4.95 11.66 -11.50
N ASN A 63 -4.66 10.95 -10.43
CA ASN A 63 -3.32 10.41 -10.19
C ASN A 63 -2.96 9.31 -11.20
N LEU A 64 -3.94 8.51 -11.64
CA LEU A 64 -3.73 7.55 -12.71
C LEU A 64 -3.46 8.27 -14.04
N MET A 65 -4.21 9.31 -14.39
CA MET A 65 -3.99 10.05 -15.63
C MET A 65 -2.64 10.77 -15.63
N GLU A 66 -2.22 11.36 -14.51
CA GLU A 66 -0.86 11.93 -14.38
C GLU A 66 0.22 10.90 -14.66
N LEU A 67 0.08 9.68 -14.11
CA LEU A 67 1.01 8.59 -14.37
C LEU A 67 1.05 8.22 -15.85
N LEU A 68 -0.11 8.03 -16.49
CA LEU A 68 -0.18 7.62 -17.91
C LEU A 68 0.45 8.66 -18.83
N ILE A 69 0.17 9.95 -18.63
CA ILE A 69 0.71 11.04 -19.43
C ILE A 69 2.24 11.17 -19.19
N MET A 70 2.71 10.97 -17.94
CA MET A 70 4.15 10.98 -17.65
C MET A 70 4.88 9.82 -18.36
N LEU A 71 4.28 8.62 -18.35
CA LEU A 71 4.86 7.45 -19.05
C LEU A 71 4.96 7.70 -20.56
N ASP A 72 3.91 8.26 -21.19
CA ASP A 72 3.92 8.60 -22.60
C ASP A 72 4.98 9.68 -22.93
N ALA A 73 5.09 10.71 -22.08
CA ALA A 73 6.10 11.76 -22.24
C ALA A 73 7.53 11.19 -22.19
N LEU A 74 7.83 10.28 -21.27
CA LEU A 74 9.12 9.61 -21.14
C LEU A 74 9.42 8.72 -22.34
N ARG A 75 8.43 7.95 -22.81
CA ARG A 75 8.54 7.13 -24.03
C ARG A 75 8.86 8.00 -25.25
N ARG A 76 8.15 9.11 -25.45
CA ARG A 76 8.43 10.08 -26.52
C ARG A 76 9.75 10.80 -26.34
N GLY A 77 10.20 11.00 -25.10
CA GLY A 77 11.53 11.51 -24.75
C GLY A 77 12.66 10.52 -25.00
N SER A 78 12.35 9.32 -25.51
CA SER A 78 13.30 8.23 -25.80
C SER A 78 14.05 7.72 -24.56
N ALA A 79 13.41 7.67 -23.39
CA ALA A 79 13.93 6.93 -22.26
C ALA A 79 14.18 5.47 -22.67
N ARG A 80 15.26 4.86 -22.18
CA ARG A 80 15.63 3.48 -22.54
C ARG A 80 14.68 2.48 -21.89
N ARG A 81 14.36 2.68 -20.62
CA ARG A 81 13.44 1.86 -19.82
C ARG A 81 12.69 2.76 -18.86
N VAL A 82 11.40 2.54 -18.74
CA VAL A 82 10.54 3.28 -17.80
C VAL A 82 9.91 2.30 -16.84
N THR A 83 10.22 2.45 -15.54
CA THR A 83 9.62 1.69 -14.45
C THR A 83 8.57 2.56 -13.76
N ALA A 84 7.30 2.13 -13.78
CA ALA A 84 6.25 2.74 -13.00
C ALA A 84 6.35 2.26 -11.54
N VAL A 85 6.76 3.14 -10.63
CA VAL A 85 6.81 2.88 -9.18
C VAL A 85 5.49 3.36 -8.59
N ILE A 86 4.63 2.40 -8.23
CA ILE A 86 3.27 2.65 -7.78
C ILE A 86 3.13 2.13 -6.34
N PRO A 87 3.53 2.92 -5.31
CA PRO A 87 3.50 2.46 -3.91
C PRO A 87 2.12 1.99 -3.48
N TYR A 88 1.05 2.65 -3.93
CA TYR A 88 -0.32 2.17 -3.81
C TYR A 88 -0.96 2.04 -5.19
N PHE A 89 -1.34 0.81 -5.55
CA PHE A 89 -2.04 0.51 -6.79
C PHE A 89 -3.55 0.61 -6.59
N GLY A 90 -4.13 1.69 -7.06
CA GLY A 90 -5.58 1.92 -7.05
C GLY A 90 -6.33 0.91 -7.92
N TYR A 91 -7.63 0.76 -7.67
CA TYR A 91 -8.49 -0.23 -8.34
C TYR A 91 -8.16 -1.70 -8.04
N ALA A 92 -7.13 -2.01 -7.25
CA ALA A 92 -6.69 -3.36 -6.91
C ALA A 92 -7.80 -4.24 -6.31
N ARG A 93 -8.78 -3.64 -5.60
CA ARG A 93 -9.91 -4.37 -5.01
C ARG A 93 -10.95 -4.86 -6.04
N GLN A 94 -10.81 -4.44 -7.30
CA GLN A 94 -11.65 -4.87 -8.42
C GLN A 94 -10.87 -5.83 -9.34
N ASP A 95 -10.32 -6.89 -8.72
CA ASP A 95 -9.45 -7.91 -9.34
C ASP A 95 -10.24 -9.06 -9.98
N ARG A 96 -11.54 -9.13 -9.72
CA ARG A 96 -12.46 -10.17 -10.22
C ARG A 96 -13.87 -9.61 -10.38
N LYS A 97 -14.71 -10.31 -11.12
CA LYS A 97 -16.13 -9.96 -11.21
C LYS A 97 -16.81 -10.25 -9.87
N SER A 98 -17.33 -9.23 -9.22
CA SER A 98 -18.09 -9.34 -7.97
C SER A 98 -19.59 -9.67 -8.23
N SER A 99 -20.09 -9.38 -9.44
CA SER A 99 -21.45 -9.64 -9.88
C SER A 99 -21.49 -9.86 -11.40
N PRO A 100 -22.59 -10.44 -11.96
CA PRO A 100 -22.78 -10.50 -13.39
C PRO A 100 -22.64 -9.11 -14.04
N ARG A 101 -21.90 -9.04 -15.16
CA ARG A 101 -21.67 -7.81 -15.95
C ARG A 101 -20.87 -6.72 -15.22
N SER A 102 -20.17 -7.04 -14.13
CA SER A 102 -19.20 -6.13 -13.49
C SER A 102 -17.84 -6.17 -14.20
N PRO A 103 -17.06 -5.08 -14.17
CA PRO A 103 -15.73 -5.03 -14.76
C PRO A 103 -14.69 -5.76 -13.90
N ILE A 104 -13.49 -5.91 -14.48
CA ILE A 104 -12.24 -6.21 -13.76
C ILE A 104 -11.34 -4.98 -13.91
N SER A 105 -11.58 -3.95 -13.11
CA SER A 105 -10.93 -2.65 -13.28
C SER A 105 -9.41 -2.70 -13.05
N ALA A 106 -8.93 -3.61 -12.21
CA ALA A 106 -7.49 -3.82 -12.01
C ALA A 106 -6.80 -4.25 -13.31
N LYS A 107 -7.43 -5.13 -14.13
CA LYS A 107 -6.91 -5.52 -15.45
C LYS A 107 -6.91 -4.36 -16.44
N LEU A 108 -7.98 -3.57 -16.47
CA LEU A 108 -8.06 -2.39 -17.32
C LEU A 108 -6.93 -1.40 -17.00
N VAL A 109 -6.72 -1.10 -15.72
CA VAL A 109 -5.65 -0.18 -15.27
C VAL A 109 -4.26 -0.74 -15.62
N ALA A 110 -4.04 -2.05 -15.44
CA ALA A 110 -2.79 -2.69 -15.83
C ALA A 110 -2.49 -2.53 -17.33
N ASN A 111 -3.50 -2.74 -18.18
CA ASN A 111 -3.37 -2.54 -19.62
C ASN A 111 -3.03 -1.08 -19.98
N LEU A 112 -3.74 -0.11 -19.37
CA LEU A 112 -3.49 1.32 -19.61
C LEU A 112 -2.04 1.73 -19.26
N ILE A 113 -1.51 1.25 -18.14
CA ILE A 113 -0.14 1.52 -17.71
C ILE A 113 0.87 0.93 -18.70
N THR A 114 0.64 -0.30 -19.16
CA THR A 114 1.49 -0.97 -20.16
C THR A 114 1.47 -0.20 -21.49
N GLU A 115 0.30 0.12 -22.01
CA GLU A 115 0.13 0.85 -23.28
C GLU A 115 0.70 2.27 -23.21
N ALA A 116 0.62 2.93 -22.07
CA ALA A 116 1.21 4.26 -21.87
C ALA A 116 2.74 4.25 -21.97
N GLY A 117 3.40 3.09 -21.84
CA GLY A 117 4.84 2.96 -22.08
C GLY A 117 5.66 2.48 -20.90
N ALA A 118 5.05 1.96 -19.86
CA ALA A 118 5.79 1.28 -18.79
C ALA A 118 6.44 -0.01 -19.32
N ASN A 119 7.71 -0.23 -18.98
CA ASN A 119 8.44 -1.46 -19.27
C ASN A 119 8.45 -2.42 -18.05
N ARG A 120 8.16 -1.91 -16.87
CA ARG A 120 8.12 -2.62 -15.60
C ARG A 120 7.24 -1.88 -14.61
N VAL A 121 6.65 -2.59 -13.68
CA VAL A 121 5.94 -2.04 -12.53
C VAL A 121 6.65 -2.46 -11.25
N LEU A 122 6.87 -1.51 -10.33
CA LEU A 122 7.27 -1.74 -8.96
C LEU A 122 6.15 -1.27 -8.04
N THR A 123 5.62 -2.13 -7.22
CA THR A 123 4.49 -1.82 -6.33
C THR A 123 4.66 -2.49 -4.97
N MET A 124 3.74 -2.25 -4.05
CA MET A 124 3.78 -2.82 -2.70
C MET A 124 2.43 -3.42 -2.31
N ASP A 125 2.47 -4.59 -1.68
CA ASP A 125 1.32 -5.30 -1.09
C ASP A 125 0.05 -5.20 -1.93
N LEU A 126 0.11 -5.69 -3.17
CA LEU A 126 -1.08 -5.79 -4.01
C LEU A 126 -2.21 -6.51 -3.25
N HIS A 127 -3.43 -5.98 -3.34
CA HIS A 127 -4.60 -6.54 -2.68
C HIS A 127 -4.77 -8.05 -2.95
N ALA A 128 -4.44 -8.47 -4.16
CA ALA A 128 -4.42 -9.87 -4.55
C ALA A 128 -3.18 -10.15 -5.41
N GLY A 129 -2.41 -11.18 -5.06
CA GLY A 129 -1.15 -11.50 -5.72
C GLY A 129 -1.29 -11.80 -7.21
N GLN A 130 -2.44 -12.32 -7.65
CA GLN A 130 -2.73 -12.59 -9.06
C GLN A 130 -2.79 -11.33 -9.95
N ILE A 131 -2.92 -10.12 -9.38
CA ILE A 131 -2.89 -8.86 -10.14
C ILE A 131 -1.56 -8.71 -10.89
N GLN A 132 -0.47 -9.27 -10.40
CA GLN A 132 0.81 -9.32 -11.12
C GLN A 132 0.64 -9.94 -12.51
N GLY A 133 -0.19 -10.98 -12.64
CA GLY A 133 -0.50 -11.62 -13.91
C GLY A 133 -1.45 -10.83 -14.83
N PHE A 134 -1.94 -9.66 -14.41
CA PHE A 134 -2.73 -8.78 -15.27
C PHE A 134 -1.85 -7.91 -16.18
N PHE A 135 -0.58 -7.80 -15.85
CA PHE A 135 0.41 -7.09 -16.65
C PHE A 135 1.10 -8.05 -17.60
N ASP A 136 1.34 -7.60 -18.83
CA ASP A 136 2.16 -8.29 -19.82
C ASP A 136 3.64 -7.85 -19.77
N ILE A 137 3.99 -7.07 -18.74
CA ILE A 137 5.34 -6.60 -18.40
C ILE A 137 5.72 -7.09 -17.00
N PRO A 138 7.02 -7.15 -16.66
CA PRO A 138 7.46 -7.56 -15.32
C PRO A 138 6.87 -6.70 -14.20
N VAL A 139 6.48 -7.35 -13.11
CA VAL A 139 5.97 -6.70 -11.90
C VAL A 139 6.76 -7.17 -10.69
N ASP A 140 7.34 -6.24 -9.97
CA ASP A 140 7.94 -6.47 -8.66
C ASP A 140 6.96 -5.98 -7.59
N ASN A 141 6.36 -6.92 -6.86
CA ASN A 141 5.47 -6.63 -5.75
C ASN A 141 6.23 -6.76 -4.44
N LEU A 142 6.58 -5.65 -3.81
CA LEU A 142 7.24 -5.61 -2.51
C LEU A 142 6.24 -5.91 -1.38
N PHE A 143 6.77 -6.22 -0.19
CA PHE A 143 5.96 -6.50 0.99
C PHE A 143 6.39 -5.62 2.17
N ALA A 144 5.43 -5.05 2.89
CA ALA A 144 5.69 -4.30 4.12
C ALA A 144 5.99 -5.21 5.32
N ALA A 145 5.78 -6.52 5.19
CA ALA A 145 5.96 -7.48 6.27
C ALA A 145 7.32 -7.39 6.99
N PRO A 146 8.49 -7.26 6.33
CA PRO A 146 9.77 -7.08 7.03
C PRO A 146 9.82 -5.80 7.86
N LEU A 147 9.26 -4.70 7.34
CA LEU A 147 9.18 -3.42 8.02
C LEU A 147 8.29 -3.51 9.27
N PHE A 148 7.12 -4.11 9.13
CA PHE A 148 6.17 -4.30 10.24
C PHE A 148 6.72 -5.27 11.29
N THR A 149 7.37 -6.36 10.87
CA THR A 149 8.01 -7.30 11.80
C THR A 149 9.02 -6.60 12.70
N ARG A 150 9.91 -5.78 12.12
CA ARG A 150 10.91 -5.02 12.88
C ARG A 150 10.23 -4.06 13.86
N ASP A 151 9.28 -3.28 13.40
CA ASP A 151 8.57 -2.31 14.24
C ASP A 151 7.80 -2.96 15.40
N VAL A 152 7.18 -4.12 15.15
CA VAL A 152 6.51 -4.92 16.21
C VAL A 152 7.53 -5.42 17.21
N GLN A 153 8.67 -5.98 16.79
CA GLN A 153 9.73 -6.44 17.69
C GLN A 153 10.24 -5.34 18.61
N GLU A 154 10.42 -4.14 18.06
CA GLU A 154 10.91 -2.99 18.85
C GLU A 154 9.85 -2.49 19.84
N ARG A 155 8.59 -2.38 19.42
CA ARG A 155 7.53 -1.78 20.26
C ARG A 155 6.91 -2.70 21.28
N PHE A 156 6.88 -4.00 21.00
CA PHE A 156 6.25 -5.01 21.85
C PHE A 156 7.27 -5.94 22.53
N THR A 157 8.50 -5.48 22.68
CA THR A 157 9.55 -6.25 23.36
C THR A 157 9.10 -6.69 24.75
N GLY A 158 9.19 -8.01 25.02
CA GLY A 158 8.80 -8.61 26.31
C GLY A 158 7.31 -8.75 26.54
N ARG A 159 6.46 -8.39 25.57
CA ARG A 159 4.99 -8.53 25.64
C ARG A 159 4.52 -9.85 24.99
N SER A 160 3.38 -10.36 25.46
CA SER A 160 2.74 -11.54 24.86
C SER A 160 1.91 -11.13 23.65
N VAL A 161 2.48 -11.24 22.45
CA VAL A 161 1.85 -10.82 21.20
C VAL A 161 1.14 -11.97 20.53
N VAL A 162 -0.01 -11.68 19.90
CA VAL A 162 -0.68 -12.54 18.91
C VAL A 162 -0.99 -11.72 17.65
N ILE A 163 -0.64 -12.27 16.50
CA ILE A 163 -1.00 -11.67 15.20
C ILE A 163 -2.42 -12.07 14.85
N VAL A 164 -3.21 -11.13 14.35
CA VAL A 164 -4.63 -11.35 14.05
C VAL A 164 -4.91 -11.00 12.58
N SER A 165 -5.54 -11.92 11.88
CA SER A 165 -6.15 -11.62 10.58
C SER A 165 -7.57 -11.10 10.78
N PRO A 166 -7.92 -9.91 10.25
CA PRO A 166 -9.24 -9.32 10.40
C PRO A 166 -10.34 -10.04 9.60
N ASP A 167 -9.95 -10.94 8.71
CA ASP A 167 -10.84 -11.83 7.94
C ASP A 167 -10.08 -13.04 7.37
N VAL A 168 -10.80 -13.94 6.72
CA VAL A 168 -10.23 -15.16 6.12
C VAL A 168 -9.28 -14.85 4.96
N GLY A 169 -9.52 -13.76 4.22
CA GLY A 169 -8.70 -13.35 3.06
C GLY A 169 -7.29 -12.92 3.44
N GLY A 170 -7.13 -12.29 4.61
CA GLY A 170 -5.84 -11.78 5.11
C GLY A 170 -4.95 -12.82 5.81
N VAL A 171 -5.41 -14.07 5.99
CA VAL A 171 -4.71 -15.09 6.80
C VAL A 171 -3.28 -15.36 6.34
N VAL A 172 -3.04 -15.41 5.03
CA VAL A 172 -1.70 -15.68 4.48
C VAL A 172 -0.72 -14.58 4.89
N ARG A 173 -1.15 -13.31 4.79
CA ARG A 173 -0.35 -12.14 5.17
C ARG A 173 -0.07 -12.13 6.69
N ALA A 174 -1.09 -12.33 7.50
CA ALA A 174 -0.94 -12.39 8.95
C ALA A 174 -0.02 -13.54 9.39
N ARG A 175 -0.16 -14.72 8.77
CA ARG A 175 0.70 -15.88 9.06
C ARG A 175 2.17 -15.62 8.76
N LEU A 176 2.47 -14.91 7.67
CA LEU A 176 3.86 -14.55 7.33
C LEU A 176 4.51 -13.74 8.46
N ILE A 177 3.81 -12.75 9.00
CA ILE A 177 4.32 -11.93 10.11
C ILE A 177 4.39 -12.75 11.41
N ALA A 178 3.37 -13.54 11.72
CA ALA A 178 3.36 -14.40 12.89
C ALA A 178 4.55 -15.38 12.90
N SER A 179 4.84 -16.01 11.75
CA SER A 179 5.99 -16.91 11.61
C SER A 179 7.34 -16.19 11.81
N ARG A 180 7.50 -14.97 11.29
CA ARG A 180 8.71 -14.17 11.46
C ARG A 180 8.91 -13.71 12.91
N LEU A 181 7.82 -13.47 13.62
CA LEU A 181 7.83 -13.09 15.05
C LEU A 181 7.87 -14.29 15.99
N ASN A 182 7.71 -15.51 15.46
CA ASN A 182 7.56 -16.73 16.24
C ASN A 182 6.46 -16.60 17.32
N CYS A 183 5.28 -16.10 16.90
CA CYS A 183 4.11 -15.93 17.76
C CYS A 183 2.86 -16.56 17.14
N ASP A 184 1.80 -16.67 17.95
CA ASP A 184 0.55 -17.29 17.52
C ASP A 184 -0.23 -16.42 16.54
N LEU A 185 -1.16 -17.06 15.83
CA LEU A 185 -2.08 -16.46 14.88
C LEU A 185 -3.52 -16.67 15.34
N ALA A 186 -4.30 -15.60 15.39
CA ALA A 186 -5.75 -15.65 15.52
C ALA A 186 -6.43 -15.11 14.25
N ILE A 187 -7.71 -15.49 14.07
CA ILE A 187 -8.48 -15.12 12.87
C ILE A 187 -9.84 -14.61 13.32
N ILE A 188 -10.32 -13.53 12.71
CA ILE A 188 -11.69 -13.07 12.89
C ILE A 188 -12.54 -13.62 11.74
N ASP A 189 -13.46 -14.51 12.07
CA ASP A 189 -14.48 -15.04 11.15
C ASP A 189 -15.74 -14.19 11.25
N LYS A 190 -16.10 -13.55 10.12
CA LYS A 190 -17.28 -12.70 10.02
C LYS A 190 -18.43 -13.53 9.47
N ARG A 191 -19.45 -13.75 10.28
CA ARG A 191 -20.67 -14.42 9.85
C ARG A 191 -21.84 -13.44 9.84
N ARG A 192 -22.52 -13.35 8.71
CA ARG A 192 -23.84 -12.74 8.61
C ARG A 192 -24.88 -13.84 8.71
N GLU A 193 -25.54 -13.95 9.83
CA GLU A 193 -26.58 -14.98 10.02
C GLU A 193 -27.81 -14.71 9.16
N ARG A 194 -28.16 -13.44 8.88
CA ARG A 194 -29.25 -13.00 7.98
C ARG A 194 -29.03 -11.59 7.47
N ALA A 195 -29.62 -11.26 6.32
CA ALA A 195 -29.65 -9.89 5.83
C ALA A 195 -30.40 -8.99 6.87
N GLY A 196 -29.73 -7.93 7.36
CA GLY A 196 -30.28 -6.97 8.33
C GLY A 196 -29.92 -7.24 9.80
N VAL A 197 -29.20 -8.32 10.13
CA VAL A 197 -28.66 -8.58 11.46
C VAL A 197 -27.22 -8.08 11.54
N SER A 198 -26.81 -7.56 12.72
CA SER A 198 -25.43 -7.14 12.99
C SER A 198 -24.46 -8.30 12.73
N GLU A 199 -23.30 -7.98 12.12
CA GLU A 199 -22.23 -8.96 11.88
C GLU A 199 -21.75 -9.53 13.22
N VAL A 200 -21.83 -10.85 13.38
CA VAL A 200 -21.21 -11.55 14.49
C VAL A 200 -19.75 -11.81 14.14
N MET A 201 -18.85 -11.30 14.96
CA MET A 201 -17.42 -11.57 14.85
C MET A 201 -17.02 -12.70 15.76
N ASN A 202 -16.65 -13.83 15.19
CA ASN A 202 -16.12 -14.96 15.93
C ASN A 202 -14.59 -14.93 15.89
N VAL A 203 -13.96 -14.90 17.08
CA VAL A 203 -12.49 -14.93 17.20
C VAL A 203 -12.06 -16.39 17.35
N ILE A 204 -11.23 -16.84 16.43
CA ILE A 204 -10.62 -18.18 16.41
C ILE A 204 -9.15 -18.02 16.81
N GLY A 205 -8.73 -18.66 17.90
CA GLY A 205 -7.41 -18.54 18.50
C GLY A 205 -7.49 -17.97 19.92
N ASP A 206 -6.39 -18.12 20.66
CA ASP A 206 -6.29 -17.63 22.03
C ASP A 206 -5.77 -16.17 22.03
N VAL A 207 -6.58 -15.28 22.61
CA VAL A 207 -6.28 -13.83 22.66
C VAL A 207 -6.35 -13.27 24.08
N GLU A 208 -6.76 -14.09 25.08
CA GLU A 208 -6.95 -13.65 26.44
C GLU A 208 -5.62 -13.20 27.09
N GLY A 209 -5.62 -12.01 27.66
CA GLY A 209 -4.44 -11.41 28.28
C GLY A 209 -3.30 -11.05 27.34
N ARG A 210 -3.51 -11.07 26.04
CA ARG A 210 -2.46 -10.86 25.02
C ARG A 210 -2.63 -9.54 24.28
N ASP A 211 -1.53 -9.04 23.72
CA ASP A 211 -1.52 -7.89 22.84
C ASP A 211 -1.81 -8.33 21.40
N CYS A 212 -2.98 -7.98 20.91
CA CYS A 212 -3.47 -8.36 19.59
C CYS A 212 -2.98 -7.35 18.54
N ILE A 213 -2.36 -7.85 17.47
CA ILE A 213 -1.90 -7.05 16.34
C ILE A 213 -2.63 -7.46 15.07
N LEU A 214 -3.59 -6.65 14.65
CA LEU A 214 -4.34 -6.83 13.42
C LEU A 214 -3.49 -6.45 12.21
N ILE A 215 -3.44 -7.32 11.20
CA ILE A 215 -2.66 -7.09 9.97
C ILE A 215 -3.59 -7.08 8.76
N ASP A 216 -3.52 -5.99 7.96
CA ASP A 216 -4.28 -5.89 6.71
C ASP A 216 -3.45 -5.20 5.62
N ASP A 217 -3.89 -5.26 4.34
CA ASP A 217 -3.26 -4.51 3.25
C ASP A 217 -3.83 -3.10 3.12
N ILE A 218 -5.15 -2.93 3.26
CA ILE A 218 -5.84 -1.67 2.99
C ILE A 218 -6.83 -1.35 4.11
N VAL A 219 -6.76 -0.13 4.62
CA VAL A 219 -7.85 0.45 5.41
C VAL A 219 -8.56 1.55 4.61
N ALA A 220 -9.82 1.32 4.26
CA ALA A 220 -10.66 2.32 3.57
C ALA A 220 -11.55 3.08 4.57
N SER A 221 -12.66 2.49 5.02
CA SER A 221 -13.57 3.12 5.98
C SER A 221 -13.19 2.92 7.45
N GLY A 222 -12.32 1.97 7.75
CA GLY A 222 -11.88 1.61 9.10
C GLY A 222 -12.88 0.78 9.92
N GLY A 223 -14.12 0.66 9.47
CA GLY A 223 -15.16 -0.03 10.25
C GLY A 223 -14.83 -1.48 10.61
N THR A 224 -14.30 -2.24 9.66
CA THR A 224 -13.87 -3.63 9.87
C THR A 224 -12.83 -3.74 10.99
N LEU A 225 -11.79 -2.91 10.95
CA LEU A 225 -10.70 -2.95 11.93
C LEU A 225 -11.17 -2.48 13.32
N CYS A 226 -12.02 -1.43 13.38
CA CYS A 226 -12.58 -0.97 14.64
C CYS A 226 -13.46 -2.04 15.31
N ASN A 227 -14.34 -2.70 14.54
CA ASN A 227 -15.18 -3.79 15.06
C ASN A 227 -14.33 -5.01 15.45
N ALA A 228 -13.28 -5.32 14.68
CA ALA A 228 -12.34 -6.39 15.01
C ALA A 228 -11.62 -6.13 16.33
N ALA A 229 -11.11 -4.91 16.55
CA ALA A 229 -10.47 -4.51 17.80
C ALA A 229 -11.43 -4.62 18.98
N ALA A 230 -12.67 -4.15 18.84
CA ALA A 230 -13.69 -4.28 19.89
C ALA A 230 -13.99 -5.75 20.21
N ALA A 231 -14.09 -6.63 19.21
CA ALA A 231 -14.33 -8.05 19.41
C ALA A 231 -13.18 -8.75 20.15
N LEU A 232 -11.93 -8.39 19.85
CA LEU A 232 -10.74 -8.91 20.54
C LEU A 232 -10.73 -8.51 22.01
N LEU A 233 -10.98 -7.25 22.31
CA LEU A 233 -11.04 -6.76 23.69
C LEU A 233 -12.20 -7.40 24.49
N ALA A 234 -13.36 -7.60 23.83
CA ALA A 234 -14.49 -8.33 24.44
C ALA A 234 -14.16 -9.80 24.74
N ARG A 235 -13.14 -10.37 24.09
CA ARG A 235 -12.61 -11.72 24.34
C ARG A 235 -11.41 -11.74 25.29
N GLY A 236 -11.16 -10.62 26.02
CA GLY A 236 -10.14 -10.54 27.05
C GLY A 236 -8.74 -10.18 26.55
N ALA A 237 -8.57 -9.72 25.30
CA ALA A 237 -7.31 -9.20 24.84
C ALA A 237 -6.87 -7.99 25.69
N SER A 238 -5.57 -7.87 25.98
CA SER A 238 -5.00 -6.75 26.74
C SER A 238 -5.01 -5.46 25.95
N SER A 239 -4.73 -5.54 24.66
CA SER A 239 -4.76 -4.40 23.73
C SER A 239 -5.06 -4.86 22.32
N ALA A 240 -5.44 -3.91 21.45
CA ALA A 240 -5.61 -4.13 20.01
C ALA A 240 -4.92 -3.01 19.23
N SER A 241 -3.86 -3.36 18.52
CA SER A 241 -3.14 -2.49 17.58
C SER A 241 -3.32 -2.96 16.15
N VAL A 242 -3.10 -2.08 15.18
CA VAL A 242 -3.30 -2.36 13.75
C VAL A 242 -2.04 -2.01 12.98
N TYR A 243 -1.64 -2.88 12.05
CA TYR A 243 -0.65 -2.60 11.03
C TYR A 243 -1.28 -2.78 9.65
N VAL A 244 -1.22 -1.77 8.83
CA VAL A 244 -1.81 -1.77 7.49
C VAL A 244 -0.88 -1.11 6.48
N THR A 245 -0.74 -1.71 5.30
CA THR A 245 0.15 -1.14 4.29
C THR A 245 -0.42 0.16 3.73
N HIS A 246 -1.69 0.17 3.32
CA HIS A 246 -2.27 1.31 2.61
C HIS A 246 -3.39 1.98 3.39
N GLY A 247 -3.09 3.15 3.93
CA GLY A 247 -4.06 4.02 4.62
C GLY A 247 -4.87 4.87 3.64
N VAL A 248 -5.88 4.27 2.98
CA VAL A 248 -6.77 5.04 2.07
C VAL A 248 -7.66 6.01 2.85
N LEU A 249 -8.14 5.62 4.01
CA LEU A 249 -8.80 6.44 5.04
C LEU A 249 -9.90 7.37 4.51
N SER A 250 -10.82 6.79 3.74
CA SER A 250 -11.95 7.52 3.15
C SER A 250 -13.15 7.65 4.11
N GLY A 251 -14.04 8.61 3.86
CA GLY A 251 -15.37 8.67 4.48
C GLY A 251 -15.37 8.75 6.00
N GLY A 252 -14.56 9.62 6.61
CA GLY A 252 -14.52 9.80 8.07
C GLY A 252 -13.79 8.68 8.83
N ALA A 253 -12.98 7.88 8.13
CA ALA A 253 -12.24 6.76 8.72
C ALA A 253 -11.31 7.19 9.85
N VAL A 254 -10.61 8.31 9.70
CA VAL A 254 -9.69 8.84 10.73
C VAL A 254 -10.45 9.10 12.04
N ALA A 255 -11.58 9.81 11.99
CA ALA A 255 -12.39 10.07 13.18
C ALA A 255 -12.92 8.77 13.81
N ARG A 256 -13.34 7.80 12.99
CA ARG A 256 -13.79 6.49 13.47
C ARG A 256 -12.69 5.73 14.18
N ILE A 257 -11.48 5.71 13.63
CA ILE A 257 -10.32 5.06 14.24
C ILE A 257 -9.91 5.79 15.51
N ALA A 258 -9.88 7.12 15.49
CA ALA A 258 -9.53 7.92 16.67
C ALA A 258 -10.49 7.71 17.86
N SER A 259 -11.77 7.43 17.58
CA SER A 259 -12.79 7.13 18.61
C SER A 259 -12.96 5.65 18.91
N SER A 260 -12.20 4.78 18.27
CA SER A 260 -12.26 3.33 18.46
C SER A 260 -11.35 2.84 19.59
N PRO A 261 -11.49 1.60 20.05
CA PRO A 261 -10.58 1.02 21.02
C PRO A 261 -9.22 0.59 20.44
N ILE A 262 -8.90 0.95 19.21
CA ILE A 262 -7.57 0.71 18.64
C ILE A 262 -6.54 1.56 19.39
N GLU A 263 -5.57 0.89 20.04
CA GLU A 263 -4.50 1.56 20.78
C GLU A 263 -3.60 2.38 19.82
N MET A 264 -3.17 1.77 18.72
CA MET A 264 -2.36 2.41 17.70
C MET A 264 -2.59 1.76 16.33
N MET A 265 -2.83 2.56 15.31
CA MET A 265 -2.77 2.14 13.92
C MET A 265 -1.46 2.61 13.28
N THR A 266 -0.62 1.65 12.89
CA THR A 266 0.60 1.89 12.13
C THR A 266 0.32 1.60 10.65
N MET A 267 0.62 2.55 9.78
CA MET A 267 0.50 2.37 8.33
C MET A 267 1.77 2.83 7.63
N THR A 268 1.96 2.42 6.38
CA THR A 268 3.07 2.93 5.60
C THR A 268 2.75 4.32 5.03
N ASP A 269 3.78 4.99 4.53
CA ASP A 269 3.64 6.25 3.79
C ASP A 269 3.43 6.04 2.27
N SER A 270 2.93 4.86 1.86
CA SER A 270 2.56 4.57 0.46
C SER A 270 1.50 5.55 -0.10
N ILE A 271 0.69 6.13 0.77
CA ILE A 271 -0.26 7.20 0.49
C ILE A 271 0.09 8.40 1.37
N LEU A 272 0.05 9.60 0.78
CA LEU A 272 0.34 10.84 1.50
C LEU A 272 -0.66 11.05 2.65
N ALA A 273 -0.14 11.28 3.86
CA ALA A 273 -0.96 11.57 5.02
C ALA A 273 -1.72 12.89 4.86
N THR A 274 -3.03 12.84 5.07
CA THR A 274 -3.85 14.05 5.21
C THR A 274 -3.56 14.75 6.54
N GLU A 275 -3.98 16.01 6.68
CA GLU A 275 -3.85 16.72 7.95
C GLU A 275 -4.56 15.99 9.10
N ALA A 276 -5.75 15.44 8.84
CA ALA A 276 -6.47 14.65 9.82
C ALA A 276 -5.66 13.43 10.35
N VAL A 277 -4.87 12.79 9.49
CA VAL A 277 -3.97 11.69 9.88
C VAL A 277 -2.82 12.19 10.73
N ARG A 278 -2.23 13.34 10.38
CA ARG A 278 -1.07 13.92 11.08
C ARG A 278 -1.39 14.34 12.52
N VAL A 279 -2.62 14.79 12.77
CA VAL A 279 -3.06 15.24 14.10
C VAL A 279 -3.69 14.13 14.94
N ALA A 280 -3.98 12.97 14.36
CA ALA A 280 -4.56 11.84 15.09
C ALA A 280 -3.52 11.22 16.04
N SER A 281 -3.85 11.11 17.33
CA SER A 281 -2.92 10.63 18.36
C SER A 281 -2.65 9.13 18.30
N ASN A 282 -3.57 8.36 17.70
CA ASN A 282 -3.47 6.90 17.60
C ASN A 282 -3.27 6.40 16.16
N ILE A 283 -2.79 7.25 15.25
CA ILE A 283 -2.40 6.87 13.90
C ILE A 283 -0.98 7.37 13.64
N ARG A 284 -0.12 6.50 13.11
CA ARG A 284 1.25 6.86 12.73
C ARG A 284 1.64 6.25 11.40
N GLN A 285 2.61 6.85 10.73
CA GLN A 285 3.21 6.31 9.52
C GLN A 285 4.62 5.79 9.76
N VAL A 286 5.00 4.72 9.05
CA VAL A 286 6.36 4.24 8.88
C VAL A 286 6.75 4.37 7.42
N THR A 287 7.98 4.81 7.16
CA THR A 287 8.40 5.07 5.78
C THR A 287 8.83 3.81 5.05
N ILE A 288 8.41 3.68 3.79
CA ILE A 288 8.86 2.66 2.85
C ILE A 288 9.98 3.16 1.93
N ALA A 289 10.42 4.41 2.08
CA ALA A 289 11.40 5.01 1.18
C ALA A 289 12.71 4.20 1.09
N PRO A 290 13.31 3.68 2.17
CA PRO A 290 14.52 2.84 2.07
C PRO A 290 14.28 1.54 1.29
N LEU A 291 13.13 0.91 1.47
CA LEU A 291 12.77 -0.34 0.78
C LEU A 291 12.57 -0.10 -0.72
N LEU A 292 11.84 0.96 -1.09
CA LEU A 292 11.66 1.35 -2.48
C LEU A 292 12.98 1.71 -3.15
N ALA A 293 13.82 2.50 -2.46
CA ALA A 293 15.14 2.90 -2.96
C ALA A 293 16.02 1.68 -3.25
N GLU A 294 16.08 0.73 -2.33
CA GLU A 294 16.86 -0.51 -2.51
C GLU A 294 16.33 -1.34 -3.68
N ALA A 295 15.00 -1.51 -3.79
CA ALA A 295 14.39 -2.22 -4.92
C ALA A 295 14.69 -1.52 -6.25
N MET A 296 14.56 -0.19 -6.32
CA MET A 296 14.88 0.60 -7.52
C MET A 296 16.35 0.47 -7.91
N ARG A 297 17.27 0.50 -6.93
CA ARG A 297 18.70 0.27 -7.16
C ARG A 297 18.94 -1.10 -7.77
N ARG A 298 18.37 -2.16 -7.18
CA ARG A 298 18.52 -3.53 -7.68
C ARG A 298 17.96 -3.71 -9.09
N ILE A 299 16.80 -3.11 -9.38
CA ILE A 299 16.24 -3.10 -10.75
C ILE A 299 17.17 -2.42 -11.73
N SER A 300 17.76 -1.29 -11.35
CA SER A 300 18.72 -0.55 -12.21
C SER A 300 20.01 -1.33 -12.45
N ASP A 301 20.51 -2.03 -11.42
CA ASP A 301 21.73 -2.83 -11.44
C ASP A 301 21.50 -4.27 -11.93
N GLU A 302 20.26 -4.59 -12.36
CA GLU A 302 19.84 -5.93 -12.84
C GLU A 302 20.07 -7.06 -11.81
N SER A 303 20.00 -6.73 -10.51
CA SER A 303 20.15 -7.66 -9.41
C SER A 303 18.80 -8.10 -8.82
N SER A 304 18.80 -9.21 -8.05
CA SER A 304 17.58 -9.82 -7.52
C SER A 304 16.85 -8.91 -6.52
N VAL A 305 15.56 -8.66 -6.76
CA VAL A 305 14.66 -7.96 -5.84
C VAL A 305 14.07 -8.93 -4.80
N SER A 306 13.88 -10.21 -5.14
CA SER A 306 13.26 -11.21 -4.25
C SER A 306 14.05 -11.43 -2.96
N SER A 307 15.38 -11.31 -2.99
CA SER A 307 16.22 -11.43 -1.79
C SER A 307 16.04 -10.29 -0.76
N LEU A 308 15.17 -9.32 -1.03
CA LEU A 308 14.76 -8.33 -0.02
C LEU A 308 13.77 -8.90 1.01
N PHE A 309 13.23 -10.09 0.77
CA PHE A 309 12.16 -10.68 1.57
C PHE A 309 12.54 -12.00 2.23
N ASP A 310 13.78 -12.47 2.00
CA ASP A 310 14.35 -13.68 2.60
C ASP A 310 14.65 -13.49 4.09
#